data_c3bdb217dd35d967f7c1cfe19db1a11a
#
_entry.id   c3bdb217dd35d967f7c1cfe19db1a11a
#
_cell.length_a   1.000
_cell.length_b   1.000
_cell.length_c   1.000
_cell.angle_alpha   90.00
_cell.angle_beta   90.00
_cell.angle_gamma   90.00
#
_symmetry.space_group_name_H-M   'P 1'
#
loop_
_entity.id
_entity.type
_entity.pdbx_description
1 polymer ?
#
loop_
_entity_poly.entity_id
_entity_poly.type
_entity_poly.pdbx_seq_one_letter_code
_entity_poly.pdbx_strand_id
1 'polypeptide(L)' 'MTAREMFKKLGYKKRAFDNCIIYEKGSIMRYIIQFNLKDKIFYSYTECGMANSIKSLTANELKAVQQQMEELGWS' A
#
# COMPACT_ATOMS: atom_id res chain seq x y z
N MET A 1 2.62 -16.62 -3.16
CA MET A 1 1.82 -15.51 -3.72
C MET A 1 2.60 -14.22 -3.57
N THR A 2 2.65 -13.41 -4.61
CA THR A 2 3.35 -12.13 -4.56
C THR A 2 2.51 -11.08 -3.83
N ALA A 3 3.18 -10.03 -3.36
CA ALA A 3 2.49 -8.90 -2.74
C ALA A 3 1.47 -8.30 -3.70
N ARG A 4 1.84 -8.12 -4.97
CA ARG A 4 0.94 -7.59 -5.98
C ARG A 4 -0.35 -8.42 -6.09
N GLU A 5 -0.22 -9.74 -6.09
CA GLU A 5 -1.38 -10.63 -6.15
C GLU A 5 -2.23 -10.52 -4.90
N MET A 6 -1.59 -10.44 -3.73
CA MET A 6 -2.31 -10.31 -2.46
C MET A 6 -3.09 -9.00 -2.41
N PHE A 7 -2.46 -7.89 -2.80
CA PHE A 7 -3.14 -6.59 -2.85
C PHE A 7 -4.25 -6.57 -3.90
N LYS A 8 -4.04 -7.23 -5.03
CA LYS A 8 -5.07 -7.31 -6.08
C LYS A 8 -6.33 -8.00 -5.56
N LYS A 9 -6.17 -9.08 -4.79
CA LYS A 9 -7.31 -9.77 -4.18
C LYS A 9 -8.08 -8.88 -3.21
N LEU A 10 -7.41 -7.91 -2.61
CA LEU A 10 -8.02 -6.94 -1.70
C LEU A 10 -8.61 -5.73 -2.44
N GLY A 11 -8.52 -5.72 -3.76
CA GLY A 11 -9.08 -4.64 -4.58
C GLY A 11 -8.13 -3.52 -4.92
N TYR A 12 -6.86 -3.61 -4.54
CA TYR A 12 -5.87 -2.58 -4.80
C TYR A 12 -5.23 -2.72 -6.18
N LYS A 13 -4.84 -1.58 -6.76
CA LYS A 13 -4.04 -1.51 -7.97
C LYS A 13 -2.65 -1.00 -7.62
N LYS A 14 -1.64 -1.59 -8.23
CA LYS A 14 -0.25 -1.22 -8.00
C LYS A 14 0.19 -0.14 -8.96
N ARG A 15 0.90 0.87 -8.45
CA ARG A 15 1.60 1.88 -9.24
C ARG A 15 3.03 1.94 -8.72
N ALA A 16 3.99 1.69 -9.61
CA ALA A 16 5.40 1.67 -9.23
C ALA A 16 6.12 2.87 -9.83
N PHE A 17 6.92 3.53 -9.01
CA PHE A 17 7.75 4.68 -9.40
C PHE A 17 9.19 4.39 -8.99
N ASP A 18 10.12 5.25 -9.41
CA ASP A 18 11.55 5.05 -9.10
C ASP A 18 11.84 4.97 -7.61
N ASN A 19 11.11 5.74 -6.80
CA ASN A 19 11.39 5.86 -5.37
C ASN A 19 10.23 5.43 -4.47
N CYS A 20 9.14 4.92 -5.02
CA CYS A 20 8.02 4.44 -4.20
C CYS A 20 7.15 3.45 -4.96
N ILE A 21 6.41 2.66 -4.18
CA ILE A 21 5.38 1.76 -4.69
C ILE A 21 4.09 2.16 -4.00
N ILE A 22 3.03 2.35 -4.78
CA ILE A 22 1.73 2.76 -4.27
C ILE A 22 0.70 1.70 -4.64
N TYR A 23 -0.05 1.26 -3.64
CA TYR A 23 -1.25 0.43 -3.84
C TYR A 23 -2.44 1.28 -3.49
N GLU A 24 -3.41 1.38 -4.40
CA GLU A 24 -4.58 2.23 -4.18
C GLU A 24 -5.87 1.56 -4.63
N LYS A 25 -6.97 1.90 -3.98
CA LYS A 25 -8.31 1.48 -4.39
C LYS A 25 -9.33 2.54 -3.99
N GLY A 26 -10.51 2.48 -4.63
CA GLY A 26 -11.59 3.43 -4.38
C GLY A 26 -11.61 4.52 -5.42
N SER A 27 -12.67 5.33 -5.39
CA SER A 27 -12.86 6.43 -6.33
C SER A 27 -13.03 7.77 -5.58
N ILE A 28 -14.18 7.97 -4.92
CA ILE A 28 -14.43 9.19 -4.16
C ILE A 28 -13.58 9.19 -2.90
N MET A 29 -13.66 8.10 -2.13
CA MET A 29 -12.75 7.88 -1.00
C MET A 29 -11.72 6.86 -1.45
N ARG A 30 -10.45 7.25 -1.44
CA ARG A 30 -9.36 6.40 -1.90
C ARG A 30 -8.59 5.87 -0.70
N TYR A 31 -8.29 4.59 -0.74
CA TYR A 31 -7.46 3.93 0.26
C TYR A 31 -6.08 3.71 -0.35
N ILE A 32 -5.05 4.18 0.32
CA ILE A 32 -3.68 4.19 -0.22
C ILE A 32 -2.73 3.55 0.78
N ILE A 33 -1.90 2.62 0.28
CA ILE A 33 -0.79 2.06 1.04
C ILE A 33 0.46 2.31 0.20
N GLN A 34 1.39 3.09 0.73
CA GLN A 34 2.56 3.56 0.00
C GLN A 34 3.83 3.10 0.67
N PHE A 35 4.76 2.57 -0.14
CA PHE A 35 6.09 2.15 0.32
C PHE A 35 7.12 3.14 -0.19
N ASN A 36 7.84 3.77 0.71
CA ASN A 36 8.92 4.69 0.37
C ASN A 36 10.22 3.90 0.31
N LEU A 37 10.77 3.73 -0.89
CA LEU A 37 11.92 2.85 -1.10
C LEU A 37 13.21 3.42 -0.56
N LYS A 38 13.34 4.74 -0.53
CA LYS A 38 14.55 5.40 -0.05
C LYS A 38 14.69 5.27 1.46
N ASP A 39 13.62 5.55 2.19
CA ASP A 39 13.64 5.56 3.66
C ASP A 39 13.25 4.21 4.26
N LYS A 40 12.82 3.26 3.44
CA LYS A 40 12.37 1.92 3.86
C LYS A 40 11.25 1.99 4.88
N ILE A 41 10.26 2.83 4.61
CA ILE A 41 9.08 2.97 5.45
C ILE A 41 7.83 2.78 4.60
N PHE A 42 6.73 2.46 5.25
CA PHE A 42 5.43 2.48 4.59
C PHE A 42 4.44 3.24 5.44
N TYR A 43 3.41 3.73 4.79
CA TYR A 43 2.30 4.36 5.49
C TYR A 43 1.02 4.12 4.72
N SER A 44 -0.09 4.18 5.46
CA SER A 44 -1.41 3.99 4.87
C SER A 44 -2.30 5.18 5.25
N TYR A 45 -3.11 5.62 4.30
CA TYR A 45 -3.99 6.74 4.52
C TYR A 45 -5.21 6.65 3.61
N THR A 46 -6.26 7.39 4.00
CA THR A 46 -7.43 7.60 3.16
C THR A 46 -7.38 9.01 2.61
N GLU A 47 -7.89 9.18 1.40
CA GLU A 47 -7.95 10.46 0.73
C GLU A 47 -9.37 10.69 0.23
N CYS A 48 -10.00 11.78 0.69
CA CYS A 48 -11.34 12.14 0.27
C CYS A 48 -11.34 13.65 -0.05
N GLY A 49 -11.37 13.96 -1.34
CA GLY A 49 -11.20 15.34 -1.77
C GLY A 49 -9.82 15.86 -1.37
N MET A 50 -9.78 16.92 -0.56
CA MET A 50 -8.52 17.50 -0.07
C MET A 50 -8.15 17.03 1.34
N ALA A 51 -8.96 16.16 1.95
CA ALA A 51 -8.72 15.66 3.31
C ALA A 51 -8.02 14.32 3.27
N ASN A 52 -7.00 14.16 4.12
CA ASN A 52 -6.28 12.90 4.30
C ASN A 52 -6.38 12.47 5.75
N SER A 53 -6.54 11.15 5.97
CA SER A 53 -6.61 10.58 7.32
C SER A 53 -5.76 9.32 7.38
N ILE A 54 -5.20 9.04 8.55
CA ILE A 54 -4.47 7.79 8.76
C ILE A 54 -5.45 6.63 8.63
N LYS A 55 -5.03 5.60 7.89
CA LYS A 55 -5.85 4.41 7.69
C LYS A 55 -5.32 3.25 8.54
N SER A 56 -6.21 2.60 9.26
CA SER A 56 -5.89 1.35 9.95
C SER A 56 -5.80 0.21 8.93
N LEU A 57 -4.92 -0.74 9.19
CA LEU A 57 -4.77 -1.91 8.34
C LEU A 57 -5.60 -3.07 8.85
N THR A 58 -6.22 -3.80 7.94
CA THR A 58 -6.82 -5.10 8.28
C THR A 58 -5.71 -6.14 8.39
N ALA A 59 -6.03 -7.30 8.97
CA ALA A 59 -5.06 -8.39 9.07
C ALA A 59 -4.58 -8.84 7.69
N ASN A 60 -5.47 -8.89 6.71
CA ASN A 60 -5.09 -9.28 5.35
C ASN A 60 -4.23 -8.23 4.67
N GLU A 61 -4.51 -6.95 4.91
CA GLU A 61 -3.67 -5.87 4.40
C GLU A 61 -2.28 -5.92 5.01
N LEU A 62 -2.18 -6.20 6.31
CA LEU A 62 -0.89 -6.33 6.97
C LEU A 62 -0.07 -7.47 6.38
N LYS A 63 -0.70 -8.60 6.09
CA LYS A 63 -0.01 -9.73 5.45
C LYS A 63 0.55 -9.33 4.08
N ALA A 64 -0.22 -8.59 3.30
CA ALA A 64 0.23 -8.11 1.99
C ALA A 64 1.38 -7.12 2.14
N VAL A 65 1.33 -6.23 3.13
CA VAL A 65 2.41 -5.29 3.43
C VAL A 65 3.69 -6.05 3.80
N GLN A 66 3.57 -7.06 4.68
CA GLN A 66 4.72 -7.87 5.08
C GLN A 66 5.35 -8.60 3.89
N GLN A 67 4.52 -9.11 2.99
CA GLN A 67 5.00 -9.76 1.78
C GLN A 67 5.76 -8.78 0.88
N GLN A 68 5.25 -7.56 0.75
CA GLN A 68 5.93 -6.53 -0.05
C GLN A 68 7.28 -6.17 0.57
N MET A 69 7.33 -6.04 1.88
CA MET A 69 8.59 -5.75 2.57
C MET A 69 9.61 -6.87 2.36
N GLU A 70 9.14 -8.12 2.40
CA GLU A 70 10.01 -9.27 2.15
C GLU A 70 10.56 -9.26 0.73
N GLU A 71 9.71 -8.96 -0.26
CA GLU A 71 10.13 -8.87 -1.66
C GLU A 71 11.14 -7.74 -1.90
N LEU A 72 11.04 -6.67 -1.11
CA LEU A 72 11.98 -5.56 -1.18
C LEU A 72 13.27 -5.80 -0.39
N GLY A 73 13.34 -6.90 0.35
CA GLY A 73 14.49 -7.20 1.19
C GLY A 73 14.57 -6.35 2.46
N TRP A 74 13.46 -5.78 2.89
CA TRP A 74 13.42 -5.01 4.13
C TRP A 74 13.36 -5.98 5.32
N SER A 75 14.25 -5.84 6.24
CA SER A 75 14.32 -6.70 7.41
C SER A 75 14.10 -5.91 8.69
#